data_a8466a3c086d674011988fdc7bf79204
#
_entry.id   a8466a3c086d674011988fdc7bf79204
#
_cell.length_a   1.000
_cell.length_b   1.000
_cell.length_c   1.000
_cell.angle_alpha   90.00
_cell.angle_beta   90.00
_cell.angle_gamma   90.00
#
_symmetry.space_group_name_H-M   'P 1'
#
loop_
_entity.id
_entity.type
_entity.pdbx_description
1 polymer ?
#
loop_
_entity_poly.entity_id
_entity_poly.type
_entity_poly.pdbx_seq_one_letter_code
_entity_poly.pdbx_strand_id
1 'polypeptide(L)'
;PNGRITRAEVATIFFRLLTDDARQRNWSSENNFSDVSADKWYNNAVSTLCHMGVLGGYSDGTFRPNAPITRAEFAKIAVSFSQANGSAVYSYFTDVKTTDWFAPYVTTAKDSSLIEGYSDGSFKPENRITRAEACAIVNRVLGRKPSKNHMKISGRIDWPDCTTADWFYEAIMEATNSHTYQMGKRV
;
A
#
# COMPACT_ATOMS: atom_id res chain seq x y z
N PRO A 1 14.76 3.82 -2.10
CA PRO A 1 13.74 2.84 -2.53
C PRO A 1 13.80 1.54 -1.72
N ASN A 2 15.00 1.05 -1.40
CA ASN A 2 15.21 -0.24 -0.73
C ASN A 2 14.99 -0.21 0.80
N GLY A 3 14.85 0.97 1.40
CA GLY A 3 14.48 1.11 2.81
C GLY A 3 13.10 0.52 3.11
N ARG A 4 12.91 0.09 4.36
CA ARG A 4 11.62 -0.42 4.83
C ARG A 4 10.68 0.75 5.11
N ILE A 5 9.38 0.48 4.98
CA ILE A 5 8.33 1.45 5.32
C ILE A 5 7.62 0.99 6.60
N THR A 6 7.32 1.95 7.48
CA THR A 6 6.65 1.68 8.75
C THR A 6 5.13 1.65 8.59
N ARG A 7 4.46 1.04 9.57
CA ARG A 7 3.00 0.98 9.61
C ARG A 7 2.36 2.38 9.70
N ALA A 8 2.97 3.31 10.45
CA ALA A 8 2.50 4.70 10.53
C ALA A 8 2.64 5.45 9.20
N GLU A 9 3.76 5.25 8.48
CA GLU A 9 3.95 5.85 7.15
C GLU A 9 2.92 5.30 6.16
N VAL A 10 2.66 4.00 6.16
CA VAL A 10 1.64 3.39 5.30
C VAL A 10 0.25 3.94 5.63
N ALA A 11 -0.13 4.01 6.91
CA ALA A 11 -1.39 4.61 7.32
C ALA A 11 -1.53 6.04 6.78
N THR A 12 -0.48 6.85 6.90
CA THR A 12 -0.52 8.24 6.43
C THR A 12 -0.62 8.34 4.91
N ILE A 13 0.04 7.46 4.16
CA ILE A 13 -0.09 7.41 2.70
C ILE A 13 -1.54 7.13 2.32
N PHE A 14 -2.14 6.04 2.80
CA PHE A 14 -3.51 5.68 2.45
C PHE A 14 -4.54 6.72 2.93
N PHE A 15 -4.34 7.33 4.11
CA PHE A 15 -5.17 8.43 4.59
C PHE A 15 -5.14 9.65 3.64
N ARG A 16 -3.97 10.01 3.10
CA ARG A 16 -3.82 11.11 2.14
C ARG A 16 -4.40 10.79 0.76
N LEU A 17 -4.56 9.52 0.43
CA LEU A 17 -5.18 9.08 -0.82
C LEU A 17 -6.71 9.07 -0.76
N LEU A 18 -7.31 9.20 0.41
CA LEU A 18 -8.76 9.36 0.53
C LEU A 18 -9.19 10.65 -0.16
N THR A 19 -10.35 10.60 -0.83
CA THR A 19 -11.03 11.82 -1.28
C THR A 19 -11.39 12.70 -0.09
N ASP A 20 -11.53 14.00 -0.29
CA ASP A 20 -11.88 14.92 0.79
C ASP A 20 -13.22 14.55 1.45
N ASP A 21 -14.20 14.12 0.64
CA ASP A 21 -15.50 13.64 1.10
C ASP A 21 -15.37 12.35 1.94
N ALA A 22 -14.61 11.36 1.48
CA ALA A 22 -14.38 10.13 2.25
C ALA A 22 -13.63 10.42 3.55
N ARG A 23 -12.64 11.31 3.51
CA ARG A 23 -11.88 11.74 4.69
C ARG A 23 -12.75 12.45 5.70
N GLN A 24 -13.60 13.37 5.25
CA GLN A 24 -14.49 14.14 6.11
C GLN A 24 -15.55 13.26 6.79
N ARG A 25 -16.16 12.34 6.04
CA ARG A 25 -17.20 11.44 6.58
C ARG A 25 -16.66 10.43 7.60
N ASN A 26 -15.40 10.05 7.48
CA ASN A 26 -14.79 9.00 8.32
C ASN A 26 -13.74 9.53 9.29
N TRP A 27 -13.59 10.86 9.39
CA TRP A 27 -12.59 11.46 10.24
C TRP A 27 -12.70 10.97 11.69
N SER A 28 -11.59 10.53 12.23
CA SER A 28 -11.45 10.17 13.64
C SER A 28 -10.07 10.55 14.15
N SER A 29 -10.03 11.03 15.39
CA SER A 29 -8.79 11.20 16.18
C SER A 29 -8.70 10.20 17.32
N GLU A 30 -9.73 9.36 17.49
CA GLU A 30 -9.85 8.43 18.59
C GLU A 30 -9.49 7.01 18.16
N ASN A 31 -8.71 6.34 18.97
CA ASN A 31 -8.35 4.94 18.83
C ASN A 31 -8.11 4.32 20.21
N ASN A 32 -8.07 2.99 20.26
CA ASN A 32 -7.88 2.24 21.50
C ASN A 32 -6.48 1.61 21.59
N PHE A 33 -5.51 2.06 20.79
CA PHE A 33 -4.15 1.51 20.81
C PHE A 33 -3.30 2.16 21.90
N SER A 34 -2.69 1.35 22.73
CA SER A 34 -1.86 1.81 23.86
C SER A 34 -0.59 2.58 23.41
N ASP A 35 -0.19 2.42 22.14
CA ASP A 35 1.02 3.01 21.55
C ASP A 35 0.74 4.08 20.49
N VAL A 36 -0.52 4.54 20.38
CA VAL A 36 -0.92 5.64 19.48
C VAL A 36 -1.58 6.74 20.28
N SER A 37 -0.78 7.67 20.80
CA SER A 37 -1.29 8.82 21.54
C SER A 37 -1.76 9.95 20.60
N ALA A 38 -2.67 10.80 21.10
CA ALA A 38 -3.35 11.84 20.32
C ALA A 38 -2.41 12.91 19.72
N ASP A 39 -1.23 13.13 20.33
CA ASP A 39 -0.20 14.07 19.89
C ASP A 39 0.63 13.59 18.69
N LYS A 40 0.51 12.32 18.30
CA LYS A 40 1.34 11.75 17.24
C LYS A 40 0.87 12.20 15.87
N TRP A 41 1.82 12.53 15.00
CA TRP A 41 1.58 13.00 13.63
C TRP A 41 0.75 12.04 12.78
N TYR A 42 0.78 10.75 13.11
CA TYR A 42 0.04 9.69 12.44
C TYR A 42 -1.30 9.34 13.10
N ASN A 43 -1.63 9.95 14.26
CA ASN A 43 -2.82 9.59 15.03
C ASN A 43 -4.10 9.63 14.18
N ASN A 44 -4.38 10.77 13.53
CA ASN A 44 -5.60 10.91 12.74
C ASN A 44 -5.65 9.94 11.56
N ALA A 45 -4.51 9.64 10.94
CA ALA A 45 -4.44 8.68 9.85
C ALA A 45 -4.76 7.26 10.32
N VAL A 46 -4.17 6.84 11.43
CA VAL A 46 -4.41 5.52 12.03
C VAL A 46 -5.86 5.41 12.49
N SER A 47 -6.36 6.38 13.27
CA SER A 47 -7.70 6.38 13.81
C SER A 47 -8.78 6.35 12.72
N THR A 48 -8.65 7.20 11.71
CA THR A 48 -9.60 7.26 10.58
C THR A 48 -9.61 5.95 9.78
N LEU A 49 -8.46 5.42 9.40
CA LEU A 49 -8.41 4.19 8.61
C LEU A 49 -8.81 2.95 9.42
N CYS A 50 -8.61 2.95 10.74
CA CYS A 50 -9.15 1.89 11.60
C CYS A 50 -10.68 1.99 11.73
N HIS A 51 -11.23 3.21 11.84
CA HIS A 51 -12.67 3.44 11.82
C HIS A 51 -13.31 2.93 10.51
N MET A 52 -12.62 3.11 9.39
CA MET A 52 -13.04 2.59 8.08
C MET A 52 -12.85 1.07 7.91
N GLY A 53 -12.22 0.37 8.85
CA GLY A 53 -11.88 -1.05 8.71
C GLY A 53 -10.75 -1.36 7.73
N VAL A 54 -10.05 -0.35 7.21
CA VAL A 54 -8.91 -0.52 6.29
C VAL A 54 -7.66 -1.00 7.03
N LEU A 55 -7.45 -0.49 8.25
CA LEU A 55 -6.36 -0.85 9.15
C LEU A 55 -6.86 -1.60 10.39
N GLY A 56 -5.95 -2.28 11.05
CA GLY A 56 -6.18 -2.87 12.37
C GLY A 56 -4.89 -2.96 13.17
N GLY A 57 -5.05 -3.07 14.48
CA GLY A 57 -3.95 -3.36 15.40
C GLY A 57 -3.77 -4.85 15.65
N TYR A 58 -2.98 -5.16 16.67
CA TYR A 58 -2.68 -6.50 17.14
C TYR A 58 -3.57 -6.87 18.34
N SER A 59 -3.65 -8.16 18.64
CA SER A 59 -4.46 -8.69 19.74
C SER A 59 -4.01 -8.23 21.14
N ASP A 60 -2.80 -7.70 21.25
CA ASP A 60 -2.25 -7.12 22.49
C ASP A 60 -2.65 -5.65 22.72
N GLY A 61 -3.54 -5.11 21.88
CA GLY A 61 -4.00 -3.72 21.97
C GLY A 61 -3.01 -2.69 21.43
N THR A 62 -1.97 -3.11 20.69
CA THR A 62 -1.01 -2.20 20.04
C THR A 62 -1.27 -2.03 18.55
N PHE A 63 -0.82 -0.92 17.98
CA PHE A 63 -0.76 -0.69 16.54
C PHE A 63 0.65 -0.90 15.97
N ARG A 64 1.67 -0.69 16.78
CA ARG A 64 3.10 -0.77 16.43
C ARG A 64 3.49 0.20 15.30
N PRO A 65 3.29 1.51 15.48
CA PRO A 65 3.43 2.52 14.41
C PRO A 65 4.81 2.55 13.77
N ASN A 66 5.86 2.32 14.54
CA ASN A 66 7.26 2.36 14.08
C ASN A 66 7.76 1.01 13.54
N ALA A 67 6.97 -0.06 13.66
CA ALA A 67 7.37 -1.34 13.10
C ALA A 67 7.31 -1.34 11.57
N PRO A 68 8.28 -1.92 10.87
CA PRO A 68 8.18 -2.17 9.45
C PRO A 68 7.00 -3.09 9.15
N ILE A 69 6.18 -2.74 8.16
CA ILE A 69 5.00 -3.53 7.76
C ILE A 69 5.41 -4.76 6.94
N THR A 70 4.69 -5.88 7.11
CA THR A 70 4.90 -7.07 6.27
C THR A 70 4.19 -6.94 4.91
N ARG A 71 4.60 -7.76 3.95
CA ARG A 71 3.95 -7.82 2.63
C ARG A 71 2.50 -8.31 2.74
N ALA A 72 2.23 -9.28 3.64
CA ALA A 72 0.87 -9.76 3.91
C ALA A 72 -0.03 -8.67 4.51
N GLU A 73 0.47 -7.94 5.51
CA GLU A 73 -0.26 -6.80 6.09
C GLU A 73 -0.55 -5.71 5.06
N PHE A 74 0.41 -5.41 4.18
CA PHE A 74 0.23 -4.42 3.12
C PHE A 74 -0.79 -4.87 2.07
N ALA A 75 -0.79 -6.16 1.69
CA ALA A 75 -1.78 -6.72 0.77
C ALA A 75 -3.21 -6.57 1.34
N LYS A 76 -3.40 -6.86 2.64
CA LYS A 76 -4.68 -6.62 3.32
C LYS A 76 -5.13 -5.17 3.20
N ILE A 77 -4.24 -4.22 3.47
CA ILE A 77 -4.56 -2.78 3.37
C ILE A 77 -4.94 -2.40 1.94
N ALA A 78 -4.16 -2.84 0.95
CA ALA A 78 -4.41 -2.54 -0.46
C ALA A 78 -5.78 -3.04 -0.92
N VAL A 79 -6.16 -4.27 -0.56
CA VAL A 79 -7.47 -4.85 -0.87
C VAL A 79 -8.59 -4.09 -0.15
N SER A 80 -8.46 -3.85 1.15
CA SER A 80 -9.48 -3.16 1.94
C SER A 80 -9.69 -1.72 1.45
N PHE A 81 -8.63 -1.02 1.07
CA PHE A 81 -8.71 0.34 0.56
C PHE A 81 -9.33 0.41 -0.85
N SER A 82 -8.96 -0.51 -1.74
CA SER A 82 -9.49 -0.56 -3.11
C SER A 82 -10.91 -1.13 -3.19
N GLN A 83 -11.46 -1.64 -2.07
CA GLN A 83 -12.74 -2.34 -2.01
C GLN A 83 -12.80 -3.52 -3.01
N ALA A 84 -11.65 -4.11 -3.34
CA ALA A 84 -11.59 -5.27 -4.20
C ALA A 84 -12.26 -6.47 -3.50
N ASN A 85 -13.12 -7.15 -4.22
CA ASN A 85 -13.86 -8.29 -3.70
C ASN A 85 -13.33 -9.58 -4.35
N GLY A 86 -12.92 -10.55 -3.53
CA GLY A 86 -12.60 -11.90 -3.93
C GLY A 86 -13.60 -12.88 -3.33
N SER A 87 -14.04 -13.85 -4.12
CA SER A 87 -15.04 -14.85 -3.71
C SER A 87 -14.45 -16.21 -3.36
N ALA A 88 -13.22 -16.49 -3.75
CA ALA A 88 -12.55 -17.76 -3.51
C ALA A 88 -11.11 -17.53 -3.03
N VAL A 89 -10.60 -18.48 -2.25
CA VAL A 89 -9.22 -18.44 -1.76
C VAL A 89 -8.41 -19.48 -2.50
N TYR A 90 -7.39 -19.02 -3.21
CA TYR A 90 -6.47 -19.87 -3.96
C TYR A 90 -5.05 -19.78 -3.41
N SER A 91 -4.28 -20.84 -3.59
CA SER A 91 -2.86 -20.86 -3.30
C SER A 91 -2.06 -20.56 -4.58
N TYR A 92 -1.94 -19.27 -4.92
CA TYR A 92 -1.16 -18.82 -6.08
C TYR A 92 0.35 -18.89 -5.86
N PHE A 93 0.78 -18.94 -4.61
CA PHE A 93 2.18 -18.85 -4.23
C PHE A 93 2.59 -20.04 -3.38
N THR A 94 3.81 -20.51 -3.55
CA THR A 94 4.33 -21.71 -2.90
C THR A 94 4.40 -21.62 -1.38
N ASP A 95 4.45 -20.41 -0.85
CA ASP A 95 4.58 -20.08 0.58
C ASP A 95 3.31 -19.46 1.18
N VAL A 96 2.16 -19.57 0.52
CA VAL A 96 0.85 -19.12 1.00
C VAL A 96 -0.11 -20.33 1.03
N LYS A 97 -0.54 -20.71 2.24
CA LYS A 97 -1.55 -21.75 2.42
C LYS A 97 -2.93 -21.11 2.48
N THR A 98 -3.94 -21.80 1.98
CA THR A 98 -5.34 -21.31 2.04
C THR A 98 -5.86 -21.11 3.46
N THR A 99 -5.21 -21.71 4.45
CA THR A 99 -5.53 -21.57 5.88
C THR A 99 -4.85 -20.36 6.55
N ASP A 100 -3.94 -19.69 5.87
CA ASP A 100 -3.26 -18.52 6.42
C ASP A 100 -4.24 -17.34 6.52
N TRP A 101 -4.14 -16.55 7.59
CA TRP A 101 -5.05 -15.43 7.83
C TRP A 101 -5.05 -14.39 6.68
N PHE A 102 -3.93 -14.28 5.99
CA PHE A 102 -3.73 -13.35 4.88
C PHE A 102 -4.11 -13.92 3.52
N ALA A 103 -4.36 -15.23 3.42
CA ALA A 103 -4.61 -15.88 2.13
C ALA A 103 -5.77 -15.26 1.33
N PRO A 104 -6.92 -14.90 1.92
CA PRO A 104 -8.01 -14.23 1.20
C PRO A 104 -7.57 -12.90 0.59
N TYR A 105 -6.77 -12.13 1.33
CA TYR A 105 -6.28 -10.82 0.86
C TYR A 105 -5.22 -10.96 -0.24
N VAL A 106 -4.31 -11.94 -0.09
CA VAL A 106 -3.28 -12.21 -1.10
C VAL A 106 -3.92 -12.72 -2.40
N THR A 107 -4.90 -13.61 -2.30
CA THR A 107 -5.67 -14.09 -3.46
C THR A 107 -6.37 -12.92 -4.17
N THR A 108 -7.18 -12.15 -3.43
CA THR A 108 -7.91 -11.00 -3.99
C THR A 108 -6.97 -9.96 -4.60
N ALA A 109 -5.85 -9.66 -3.93
CA ALA A 109 -4.88 -8.72 -4.44
C ALA A 109 -4.20 -9.21 -5.74
N LYS A 110 -3.97 -10.52 -5.87
CA LYS A 110 -3.43 -11.13 -7.08
C LYS A 110 -4.44 -11.08 -8.22
N ASP A 111 -5.68 -11.49 -7.98
CA ASP A 111 -6.78 -11.46 -8.96
C ASP A 111 -7.07 -10.05 -9.48
N SER A 112 -6.97 -9.05 -8.58
CA SER A 112 -7.14 -7.64 -8.91
C SER A 112 -5.86 -6.99 -9.49
N SER A 113 -4.81 -7.76 -9.74
CA SER A 113 -3.52 -7.26 -10.24
C SER A 113 -2.86 -6.19 -9.37
N LEU A 114 -3.19 -6.14 -8.07
CA LEU A 114 -2.58 -5.20 -7.12
C LEU A 114 -1.18 -5.65 -6.70
N ILE A 115 -0.97 -6.96 -6.60
CA ILE A 115 0.31 -7.55 -6.20
C ILE A 115 0.83 -8.55 -7.22
N GLU A 116 2.13 -8.78 -7.15
CA GLU A 116 2.82 -9.86 -7.85
C GLU A 116 3.70 -10.63 -6.86
N GLY A 117 3.98 -11.90 -7.18
CA GLY A 117 4.98 -12.69 -6.47
C GLY A 117 6.38 -12.49 -7.03
N TYR A 118 7.30 -13.24 -6.51
CA TYR A 118 8.67 -13.32 -6.98
C TYR A 118 8.82 -14.37 -8.08
N SER A 119 9.92 -14.31 -8.82
CA SER A 119 10.23 -15.25 -9.92
C SER A 119 10.37 -16.71 -9.46
N ASP A 120 10.63 -16.93 -8.16
CA ASP A 120 10.69 -18.26 -7.52
C ASP A 120 9.31 -18.84 -7.18
N GLY A 121 8.23 -18.16 -7.54
CA GLY A 121 6.86 -18.55 -7.27
C GLY A 121 6.38 -18.23 -5.84
N SER A 122 7.19 -17.53 -5.03
CA SER A 122 6.83 -17.15 -3.66
C SER A 122 6.18 -15.77 -3.59
N PHE A 123 5.45 -15.51 -2.51
CA PHE A 123 4.93 -14.19 -2.13
C PHE A 123 5.76 -13.51 -1.04
N LYS A 124 6.39 -14.28 -0.18
CA LYS A 124 7.16 -13.87 1.01
C LYS A 124 6.33 -13.00 1.97
N PRO A 125 5.21 -13.55 2.51
CA PRO A 125 4.22 -12.81 3.28
C PRO A 125 4.80 -12.10 4.50
N GLU A 126 5.75 -12.72 5.21
CA GLU A 126 6.37 -12.19 6.42
C GLU A 126 7.54 -11.22 6.15
N ASN A 127 7.98 -11.12 4.91
CA ASN A 127 9.03 -10.15 4.57
C ASN A 127 8.53 -8.72 4.77
N ARG A 128 9.42 -7.86 5.26
CA ARG A 128 9.15 -6.43 5.40
C ARG A 128 9.18 -5.78 4.01
N ILE A 129 8.07 -5.15 3.63
CA ILE A 129 7.95 -4.49 2.32
C ILE A 129 8.92 -3.30 2.22
N THR A 130 9.49 -3.13 1.04
CA THR A 130 10.32 -1.95 0.75
C THR A 130 9.46 -0.76 0.33
N ARG A 131 10.02 0.46 0.41
CA ARG A 131 9.36 1.67 -0.09
C ARG A 131 9.04 1.57 -1.59
N ALA A 132 9.92 0.97 -2.37
CA ALA A 132 9.72 0.75 -3.81
C ALA A 132 8.55 -0.20 -4.10
N GLU A 133 8.47 -1.33 -3.40
CA GLU A 133 7.34 -2.27 -3.51
C GLU A 133 6.02 -1.60 -3.09
N ALA A 134 6.03 -0.82 -2.01
CA ALA A 134 4.87 -0.07 -1.57
C ALA A 134 4.39 0.94 -2.63
N CYS A 135 5.29 1.72 -3.24
CA CYS A 135 4.95 2.64 -4.33
C CYS A 135 4.33 1.91 -5.53
N ALA A 136 4.88 0.75 -5.91
CA ALA A 136 4.33 -0.03 -7.02
C ALA A 136 2.90 -0.50 -6.75
N ILE A 137 2.62 -0.99 -5.54
CA ILE A 137 1.27 -1.42 -5.15
C ILE A 137 0.31 -0.22 -5.07
N VAL A 138 0.73 0.89 -4.47
CA VAL A 138 -0.08 2.12 -4.39
C VAL A 138 -0.47 2.62 -5.77
N ASN A 139 0.44 2.66 -6.73
CA ASN A 139 0.12 3.04 -8.11
C ASN A 139 -0.95 2.12 -8.72
N ARG A 140 -0.86 0.81 -8.49
CA ARG A 140 -1.87 -0.15 -8.97
C ARG A 140 -3.24 0.06 -8.29
N VAL A 141 -3.25 0.30 -6.98
CA VAL A 141 -4.48 0.65 -6.23
C VAL A 141 -5.15 1.89 -6.80
N LEU A 142 -4.37 2.86 -7.26
CA LEU A 142 -4.86 4.09 -7.90
C LEU A 142 -5.16 3.92 -9.41
N GLY A 143 -5.01 2.71 -9.95
CA GLY A 143 -5.19 2.46 -11.38
C GLY A 143 -4.15 3.13 -12.28
N ARG A 144 -3.02 3.58 -11.71
CA ARG A 144 -1.95 4.23 -12.45
C ARG A 144 -1.07 3.19 -13.14
N LYS A 145 -0.71 3.48 -14.39
CA LYS A 145 0.19 2.66 -15.21
C LYS A 145 1.36 3.52 -15.68
N PRO A 146 2.34 3.76 -14.80
CA PRO A 146 3.51 4.57 -15.15
C PRO A 146 4.26 3.95 -16.32
N SER A 147 4.82 4.80 -17.19
CA SER A 147 5.61 4.38 -18.36
C SER A 147 6.74 5.36 -18.62
N LYS A 148 7.95 4.85 -18.83
CA LYS A 148 9.15 5.66 -19.16
C LYS A 148 8.90 6.62 -20.32
N ASN A 149 8.14 6.18 -21.33
CA ASN A 149 7.89 6.96 -22.53
C ASN A 149 6.98 8.19 -22.30
N HIS A 150 6.21 8.19 -21.22
CA HIS A 150 5.26 9.27 -20.90
C HIS A 150 5.73 10.14 -19.72
N MET A 151 6.87 9.84 -19.11
CA MET A 151 7.42 10.61 -17.99
C MET A 151 8.24 11.83 -18.42
N LYS A 152 7.71 12.60 -19.39
CA LYS A 152 8.27 13.89 -19.77
C LYS A 152 7.74 14.97 -18.82
N ILE A 153 8.34 15.07 -17.64
CA ILE A 153 7.91 16.00 -16.59
C ILE A 153 8.89 17.16 -16.57
N SER A 154 8.41 18.37 -16.79
CA SER A 154 9.20 19.59 -16.58
C SER A 154 9.42 19.80 -15.09
N GLY A 155 10.66 20.07 -14.68
CA GLY A 155 10.99 20.19 -13.25
C GLY A 155 11.02 18.86 -12.49
N ARG A 156 11.23 17.75 -13.19
CA ARG A 156 11.33 16.42 -12.60
C ARG A 156 12.41 16.36 -11.53
N ILE A 157 12.08 15.75 -10.41
CA ILE A 157 13.04 15.40 -9.36
C ILE A 157 13.61 14.03 -9.69
N ASP A 158 14.93 13.97 -9.88
CA ASP A 158 15.66 12.71 -10.03
C ASP A 158 16.29 12.32 -8.69
N TRP A 159 16.14 11.06 -8.33
CA TRP A 159 16.66 10.50 -7.09
C TRP A 159 17.96 9.75 -7.36
N PRO A 160 19.06 10.03 -6.62
CA PRO A 160 20.36 9.43 -6.89
C PRO A 160 20.39 7.90 -6.69
N ASP A 161 19.44 7.36 -5.92
CA ASP A 161 19.27 5.94 -5.64
C ASP A 161 18.14 5.29 -6.44
N CYS A 162 17.69 5.93 -7.55
CA CYS A 162 16.61 5.45 -8.42
C CYS A 162 16.94 5.76 -9.88
N THR A 163 17.46 4.78 -10.59
CA THR A 163 17.93 4.91 -11.98
C THR A 163 16.99 4.19 -12.96
N THR A 164 17.08 4.51 -14.25
CA THR A 164 16.27 3.88 -15.30
C THR A 164 16.51 2.37 -15.46
N ALA A 165 17.56 1.83 -14.85
CA ALA A 165 17.85 0.38 -14.83
C ALA A 165 17.08 -0.34 -13.71
N ASP A 166 16.57 0.39 -12.72
CA ASP A 166 15.87 -0.20 -11.61
C ASP A 166 14.43 -0.60 -11.99
N TRP A 167 13.98 -1.78 -11.56
CA TRP A 167 12.63 -2.27 -11.82
C TRP A 167 11.54 -1.35 -11.26
N PHE A 168 11.85 -0.63 -10.20
CA PHE A 168 10.94 0.28 -9.50
C PHE A 168 10.97 1.72 -10.04
N TYR A 169 11.84 2.03 -11.00
CA TYR A 169 12.04 3.40 -11.50
C TYR A 169 10.70 4.09 -11.83
N GLU A 170 9.91 3.46 -12.69
CA GLU A 170 8.63 4.04 -13.12
C GLU A 170 7.68 4.27 -11.93
N ALA A 171 7.62 3.32 -11.00
CA ALA A 171 6.74 3.43 -9.84
C ALA A 171 7.16 4.54 -8.88
N ILE A 172 8.45 4.71 -8.65
CA ILE A 172 8.98 5.78 -7.78
C ILE A 172 8.79 7.14 -8.44
N MET A 173 9.12 7.27 -9.73
CA MET A 173 8.98 8.54 -10.45
C MET A 173 7.52 9.00 -10.51
N GLU A 174 6.58 8.08 -10.74
CA GLU A 174 5.14 8.35 -10.69
C GLU A 174 4.67 8.82 -9.30
N ALA A 175 5.15 8.18 -8.25
CA ALA A 175 4.72 8.47 -6.89
C ALA A 175 5.32 9.75 -6.30
N THR A 176 6.45 10.23 -6.82
CA THR A 176 7.25 11.33 -6.22
C THR A 176 7.30 12.61 -7.05
N ASN A 177 6.81 12.57 -8.28
CA ASN A 177 6.80 13.73 -9.16
C ASN A 177 5.37 14.17 -9.46
N SER A 178 5.09 15.46 -9.31
CA SER A 178 3.81 16.05 -9.73
C SER A 178 3.74 16.13 -11.25
N HIS A 179 2.65 15.68 -11.83
CA HIS A 179 2.40 15.77 -13.27
C HIS A 179 0.90 15.79 -13.58
N THR A 180 0.55 16.27 -14.77
CA THR A 180 -0.82 16.22 -15.25
C THR A 180 -1.13 14.81 -15.73
N TYR A 181 -2.18 14.21 -15.19
CA TYR A 181 -2.65 12.89 -15.57
C TYR A 181 -3.69 12.97 -16.69
N GLN A 182 -3.50 12.22 -17.76
CA GLN A 182 -4.54 11.98 -18.77
C GLN A 182 -5.08 10.57 -18.57
N MET A 183 -6.37 10.46 -18.28
CA MET A 183 -7.02 9.16 -18.31
C MET A 183 -6.99 8.62 -19.74
N GLY A 184 -6.28 7.51 -19.95
CA GLY A 184 -6.37 6.76 -21.20
C GLY A 184 -7.83 6.38 -21.45
N LYS A 185 -8.33 6.62 -22.67
CA LYS A 185 -9.65 6.09 -23.07
C LYS A 185 -9.60 4.57 -22.87
N ARG A 186 -10.56 4.04 -22.10
CA ARG A 186 -10.82 2.59 -22.11
C ARG A 186 -11.22 2.24 -23.54
N VAL A 187 -10.40 1.41 -24.20
CA VAL A 187 -10.77 0.75 -25.46
C VAL A 187 -11.63 -0.44 -25.11
#